data_fac0fd62b3a87bdddb4cbf1c30087f93
#
_entry.id   fac0fd62b3a87bdddb4cbf1c30087f93
#
_cell.length_a   1.000
_cell.length_b   1.000
_cell.length_c   1.000
_cell.angle_alpha   90.00
_cell.angle_beta   90.00
_cell.angle_gamma   90.00
#
_symmetry.space_group_name_H-M   'P 1'
#
loop_
_entity.id
_entity.type
_entity.pdbx_description
1 polymer ?
#
loop_
_entity_poly.entity_id
_entity_poly.type
_entity_poly.pdbx_seq_one_letter_code
_entity_poly.pdbx_strand_id
1 'polypeptide(L)'
;MNPGSDPLRLVVCGTDTDVGKTVVSALLVQGLEATYWKPVQSGLEGGGDRQRVVDLLELPEHRWIPEAYAFKAPVSPHWAAELENTVLEPAMLQLPPSGSNPLVVETAGGLHVPLTRTWSQIDQLQHWNLPVVLVCRSGLGTLNHTLLSLEALANRGIPVRGLIPHG
;
A
#
# COMPACT_ATOMS: atom_id res chain seq x y z
N MET A 1 -3.27 26.86 -6.76
CA MET A 1 -4.09 25.65 -6.51
C MET A 1 -5.53 26.06 -6.61
N ASN A 2 -6.36 25.35 -7.39
CA ASN A 2 -7.80 25.64 -7.49
C ASN A 2 -8.47 25.32 -6.16
N PRO A 3 -9.15 26.26 -5.51
CA PRO A 3 -9.90 25.98 -4.29
C PRO A 3 -11.17 25.20 -4.67
N GLY A 4 -11.17 23.89 -4.48
CA GLY A 4 -12.34 23.04 -4.74
C GLY A 4 -12.04 21.63 -5.27
N SER A 5 -10.77 21.26 -5.50
CA SER A 5 -10.44 19.88 -5.82
C SER A 5 -10.06 19.11 -4.56
N ASP A 6 -10.64 17.93 -4.37
CA ASP A 6 -10.22 17.02 -3.30
C ASP A 6 -8.69 16.79 -3.36
N PRO A 7 -8.02 16.70 -2.20
CA PRO A 7 -6.60 16.44 -2.17
C PRO A 7 -6.25 15.11 -2.85
N LEU A 8 -5.08 15.07 -3.48
CA LEU A 8 -4.60 13.88 -4.18
C LEU A 8 -4.59 12.66 -3.24
N ARG A 9 -5.16 11.57 -3.71
CA ARG A 9 -5.12 10.27 -3.03
C ARG A 9 -4.57 9.24 -3.99
N LEU A 10 -3.57 8.48 -3.57
CA LEU A 10 -2.94 7.45 -4.40
C LEU A 10 -2.49 6.25 -3.57
N VAL A 11 -2.33 5.12 -4.25
CA VAL A 11 -1.87 3.89 -3.61
C VAL A 11 -0.51 3.49 -4.19
N VAL A 12 0.42 3.16 -3.31
CA VAL A 12 1.70 2.51 -3.66
C VAL A 12 1.49 1.01 -3.54
N CYS A 13 1.51 0.32 -4.67
CA CYS A 13 1.45 -1.13 -4.76
C CYS A 13 2.74 -1.69 -5.35
N GLY A 14 2.94 -2.98 -5.31
CA GLY A 14 4.16 -3.61 -5.80
C GLY A 14 3.91 -4.85 -6.64
N THR A 15 4.90 -5.21 -7.46
CA THR A 15 4.91 -6.51 -8.15
C THR A 15 5.14 -7.67 -7.20
N ASP A 16 5.71 -7.39 -6.01
CA ASP A 16 6.05 -8.41 -5.00
C ASP A 16 6.28 -7.77 -3.62
N THR A 17 6.65 -8.59 -2.64
CA THR A 17 7.22 -8.15 -1.35
C THR A 17 8.66 -7.67 -1.57
N ASP A 18 9.15 -6.76 -0.71
CA ASP A 18 10.53 -6.24 -0.72
C ASP A 18 10.99 -5.62 -2.05
N VAL A 19 10.06 -5.08 -2.83
CA VAL A 19 10.38 -4.34 -4.06
C VAL A 19 10.63 -2.84 -3.83
N GLY A 20 10.62 -2.37 -2.57
CA GLY A 20 10.88 -0.97 -2.21
C GLY A 20 9.64 -0.10 -2.04
N LYS A 21 8.44 -0.68 -1.85
CA LYS A 21 7.20 0.09 -1.63
C LYS A 21 7.35 1.15 -0.53
N THR A 22 7.92 0.78 0.60
CA THR A 22 8.07 1.65 1.77
C THR A 22 8.98 2.85 1.49
N VAL A 23 10.07 2.65 0.73
CA VAL A 23 10.96 3.73 0.29
C VAL A 23 10.23 4.69 -0.64
N VAL A 24 9.53 4.15 -1.65
CA VAL A 24 8.74 4.95 -2.60
C VAL A 24 7.61 5.68 -1.87
N SER A 25 6.93 5.03 -0.93
CA SER A 25 5.90 5.66 -0.09
C SER A 25 6.46 6.83 0.70
N ALA A 26 7.64 6.67 1.34
CA ALA A 26 8.29 7.74 2.08
C ALA A 26 8.63 8.94 1.18
N LEU A 27 9.19 8.71 -0.01
CA LEU A 27 9.49 9.77 -0.99
C LEU A 27 8.22 10.53 -1.42
N LEU A 28 7.13 9.81 -1.68
CA LEU A 28 5.85 10.43 -2.06
C LEU A 28 5.22 11.18 -0.89
N VAL A 29 5.28 10.64 0.32
CA VAL A 29 4.78 11.31 1.55
C VAL A 29 5.53 12.61 1.79
N GLN A 30 6.84 12.61 1.62
CA GLN A 30 7.67 13.81 1.78
C GLN A 30 7.40 14.83 0.65
N GLY A 31 7.46 14.39 -0.60
CA GLY A 31 7.35 15.30 -1.76
C GLY A 31 5.96 15.91 -1.94
N LEU A 32 4.91 15.22 -1.48
CA LEU A 32 3.53 15.68 -1.57
C LEU A 32 3.02 16.30 -0.26
N GLU A 33 3.83 16.31 0.79
CA GLU A 33 3.38 16.63 2.16
C GLU A 33 2.16 15.80 2.57
N ALA A 34 2.11 14.53 2.14
CA ALA A 34 0.95 13.65 2.29
C ALA A 34 0.85 13.03 3.68
N THR A 35 -0.35 12.61 4.05
CA THR A 35 -0.59 11.67 5.15
C THR A 35 -0.27 10.26 4.68
N TYR A 36 0.42 9.48 5.51
CA TYR A 36 0.76 8.08 5.24
C TYR A 36 -0.21 7.11 5.90
N TRP A 37 -0.60 6.07 5.18
CA TRP A 37 -1.40 4.98 5.73
C TRP A 37 -0.99 3.63 5.12
N LYS A 38 -0.68 2.67 5.99
CA LYS A 38 -0.52 1.27 5.63
C LYS A 38 -1.58 0.45 6.37
N PRO A 39 -2.72 0.16 5.73
CA PRO A 39 -3.88 -0.44 6.40
C PRO A 39 -3.60 -1.84 6.98
N VAL A 40 -2.76 -2.63 6.31
CA VAL A 40 -2.41 -3.98 6.76
C VAL A 40 -0.89 -4.15 6.81
N GLN A 41 -0.39 -4.53 7.97
CA GLN A 41 1.00 -4.88 8.20
C GLN A 41 1.09 -6.34 8.65
N SER A 42 1.93 -7.13 7.97
CA SER A 42 2.39 -8.44 8.44
C SER A 42 3.89 -8.37 8.70
N GLY A 43 4.36 -9.03 9.79
CA GLY A 43 5.75 -8.94 10.23
C GLY A 43 6.05 -7.63 10.96
N LEU A 44 5.90 -7.64 12.29
CA LEU A 44 6.15 -6.47 13.14
C LEU A 44 7.57 -6.44 13.73
N GLU A 45 8.44 -7.39 13.40
CA GLU A 45 9.82 -7.34 13.81
C GLU A 45 10.49 -6.06 13.28
N GLY A 46 11.01 -5.24 14.19
CA GLY A 46 11.58 -3.93 13.84
C GLY A 46 10.56 -2.81 13.64
N GLY A 47 9.32 -2.94 14.16
CA GLY A 47 8.33 -1.86 14.22
C GLY A 47 7.40 -1.73 12.99
N GLY A 48 7.59 -2.51 11.94
CA GLY A 48 6.78 -2.44 10.71
C GLY A 48 7.10 -1.24 9.82
N ASP A 49 6.44 -1.18 8.66
CA ASP A 49 6.77 -0.18 7.63
C ASP A 49 6.30 1.24 8.00
N ARG A 50 5.15 1.36 8.70
CA ARG A 50 4.71 2.68 9.20
C ARG A 50 5.76 3.30 10.11
N GLN A 51 6.29 2.55 11.07
CA GLN A 51 7.30 3.06 11.99
C GLN A 51 8.56 3.50 11.22
N ARG A 52 8.99 2.71 10.23
CA ARG A 52 10.14 3.08 9.37
C ARG A 52 9.92 4.40 8.64
N VAL A 53 8.72 4.62 8.06
CA VAL A 53 8.39 5.89 7.38
C VAL A 53 8.32 7.04 8.35
N VAL A 54 7.70 6.85 9.53
CA VAL A 54 7.60 7.86 10.59
C VAL A 54 8.99 8.28 11.06
N ASP A 55 9.86 7.32 11.38
CA ASP A 55 11.21 7.60 11.87
C ASP A 55 12.09 8.25 10.80
N LEU A 56 12.02 7.77 9.55
CA LEU A 56 12.81 8.29 8.43
C LEU A 56 12.48 9.76 8.10
N LEU A 57 11.21 10.13 8.19
CA LEU A 57 10.72 11.45 7.81
C LEU A 57 10.41 12.35 9.03
N GLU A 58 10.62 11.86 10.25
CA GLU A 58 10.22 12.55 11.49
C GLU A 58 8.76 13.02 11.44
N LEU A 59 7.86 12.16 10.93
CA LEU A 59 6.46 12.54 10.70
C LEU A 59 5.74 12.83 12.02
N PRO A 60 5.09 13.99 12.13
CA PRO A 60 4.23 14.27 13.26
C PRO A 60 2.99 13.37 13.26
N GLU A 61 2.39 13.16 14.44
CA GLU A 61 1.29 12.22 14.64
C GLU A 61 0.09 12.43 13.70
N HIS A 62 -0.21 13.66 13.34
CA HIS A 62 -1.31 13.97 12.41
C HIS A 62 -1.02 13.66 10.93
N ARG A 63 0.20 13.21 10.60
CA ARG A 63 0.65 12.91 9.23
C ARG A 63 0.73 11.40 8.94
N TRP A 64 0.28 10.55 9.84
CA TRP A 64 0.17 9.12 9.62
C TRP A 64 -1.08 8.54 10.30
N ILE A 65 -1.53 7.40 9.80
CA ILE A 65 -2.72 6.71 10.29
C ILE A 65 -2.30 5.32 10.76
N PRO A 66 -2.79 4.85 11.93
CA PRO A 66 -2.52 3.49 12.40
C PRO A 66 -3.00 2.44 11.41
N GLU A 67 -2.36 1.29 11.44
CA GLU A 67 -2.80 0.11 10.71
C GLU A 67 -4.21 -0.30 11.19
N ALA A 68 -5.07 -0.71 10.25
CA ALA A 68 -6.33 -1.37 10.61
C ALA A 68 -6.05 -2.79 11.17
N TYR A 69 -5.01 -3.44 10.61
CA TYR A 69 -4.53 -4.74 11.07
C TYR A 69 -3.01 -4.79 11.09
N ALA A 70 -2.46 -5.21 12.22
CA ALA A 70 -1.02 -5.36 12.42
C ALA A 70 -0.74 -6.75 13.03
N PHE A 71 -0.04 -7.60 12.27
CA PHE A 71 0.25 -8.98 12.62
C PHE A 71 1.74 -9.18 12.89
N LYS A 72 2.08 -10.01 13.88
CA LYS A 72 3.45 -10.35 14.23
C LYS A 72 4.11 -11.24 13.17
N ALA A 73 3.34 -12.21 12.65
CA ALA A 73 3.85 -13.20 11.72
C ALA A 73 4.21 -12.56 10.36
N PRO A 74 5.44 -12.77 9.82
CA PRO A 74 5.89 -12.24 8.53
C PRO A 74 5.43 -13.13 7.36
N VAL A 75 4.13 -13.33 7.24
CA VAL A 75 3.48 -14.12 6.20
C VAL A 75 2.36 -13.31 5.55
N SER A 76 1.67 -13.88 4.55
CA SER A 76 0.55 -13.19 3.91
C SER A 76 -0.56 -12.82 4.92
N PRO A 77 -1.25 -11.67 4.74
CA PRO A 77 -2.21 -11.17 5.72
C PRO A 77 -3.27 -12.18 6.19
N HIS A 78 -3.86 -12.94 5.25
CA HIS A 78 -4.87 -13.95 5.60
C HIS A 78 -4.30 -15.02 6.55
N TRP A 79 -3.06 -15.48 6.27
CA TRP A 79 -2.42 -16.50 7.10
C TRP A 79 -1.97 -15.93 8.45
N ALA A 80 -1.42 -14.72 8.46
CA ALA A 80 -1.07 -14.03 9.71
C ALA A 80 -2.30 -13.87 10.61
N ALA A 81 -3.43 -13.47 10.04
CA ALA A 81 -4.70 -13.34 10.76
C ALA A 81 -5.17 -14.70 11.34
N GLU A 82 -5.09 -15.80 10.57
CA GLU A 82 -5.42 -17.14 11.04
C GLU A 82 -4.50 -17.59 12.18
N LEU A 83 -3.19 -17.36 12.07
CA LEU A 83 -2.22 -17.70 13.12
C LEU A 83 -2.47 -16.94 14.43
N GLU A 84 -2.98 -15.72 14.34
CA GLU A 84 -3.26 -14.86 15.50
C GLU A 84 -4.74 -14.89 15.91
N ASN A 85 -5.53 -15.84 15.39
CA ASN A 85 -6.96 -15.99 15.67
C ASN A 85 -7.75 -14.68 15.48
N THR A 86 -7.37 -13.90 14.48
CA THR A 86 -7.99 -12.63 14.11
C THR A 86 -8.74 -12.79 12.80
N VAL A 87 -9.89 -12.14 12.65
CA VAL A 87 -10.62 -12.08 11.39
C VAL A 87 -10.32 -10.76 10.70
N LEU A 88 -9.67 -10.84 9.52
CA LEU A 88 -9.49 -9.67 8.67
C LEU A 88 -10.77 -9.46 7.84
N GLU A 89 -11.43 -8.35 8.04
CA GLU A 89 -12.65 -7.95 7.33
C GLU A 89 -12.32 -6.83 6.32
N PRO A 90 -12.51 -7.04 5.01
CA PRO A 90 -12.28 -5.99 4.00
C PRO A 90 -13.07 -4.71 4.27
N ALA A 91 -14.23 -4.81 4.88
CA ALA A 91 -15.06 -3.67 5.29
C ALA A 91 -14.35 -2.71 6.27
N MET A 92 -13.37 -3.18 7.03
CA MET A 92 -12.56 -2.36 7.94
C MET A 92 -11.43 -1.62 7.22
N LEU A 93 -11.14 -1.96 5.96
CA LEU A 93 -10.11 -1.32 5.14
C LEU A 93 -10.68 -0.12 4.33
N GLN A 94 -11.60 0.63 4.93
CA GLN A 94 -12.15 1.83 4.30
C GLN A 94 -11.10 2.93 4.25
N LEU A 95 -11.09 3.66 3.14
CA LEU A 95 -10.24 4.85 3.04
C LEU A 95 -10.65 5.86 4.13
N PRO A 96 -9.67 6.48 4.80
CA PRO A 96 -9.97 7.52 5.78
C PRO A 96 -10.73 8.67 5.10
N PRO A 97 -11.54 9.44 5.83
CA PRO A 97 -12.19 10.64 5.30
C PRO A 97 -11.18 11.57 4.62
N SER A 98 -11.61 12.29 3.59
CA SER A 98 -10.77 13.29 2.94
C SER A 98 -10.39 14.38 3.94
N GLY A 99 -9.08 14.52 4.17
CA GLY A 99 -8.50 15.59 4.99
C GLY A 99 -8.01 16.76 4.12
N SER A 100 -7.25 17.66 4.72
CA SER A 100 -6.61 18.79 4.00
C SER A 100 -5.37 18.35 3.19
N ASN A 101 -4.72 17.26 3.61
CA ASN A 101 -3.49 16.79 3.00
C ASN A 101 -3.75 15.67 1.98
N PRO A 102 -2.89 15.52 0.97
CA PRO A 102 -2.85 14.32 0.15
C PRO A 102 -2.73 13.05 0.98
N LEU A 103 -3.15 11.90 0.43
CA LEU A 103 -3.06 10.60 1.08
C LEU A 103 -2.22 9.64 0.24
N VAL A 104 -1.22 9.05 0.85
CA VAL A 104 -0.44 7.93 0.29
C VAL A 104 -0.78 6.67 1.07
N VAL A 105 -1.37 5.69 0.39
CA VAL A 105 -1.71 4.37 0.95
C VAL A 105 -0.68 3.36 0.47
N GLU A 106 -0.08 2.58 1.36
CA GLU A 106 0.83 1.50 1.00
C GLU A 106 0.18 0.13 1.17
N THR A 107 0.28 -0.72 0.13
CA THR A 107 -0.27 -2.08 0.18
C THR A 107 0.70 -3.09 0.84
N ALA A 108 0.15 -4.21 1.30
CA ALA A 108 0.92 -5.36 1.74
C ALA A 108 1.22 -6.29 0.55
N GLY A 109 2.51 -6.63 0.33
CA GLY A 109 2.94 -7.57 -0.70
C GLY A 109 2.64 -7.15 -2.14
N GLY A 110 2.39 -8.13 -3.00
CA GLY A 110 2.03 -7.94 -4.41
C GLY A 110 0.51 -7.89 -4.63
N LEU A 111 0.09 -7.70 -5.91
CA LEU A 111 -1.31 -7.46 -6.27
C LEU A 111 -2.26 -8.62 -5.90
N HIS A 112 -1.82 -9.85 -6.05
CA HIS A 112 -2.64 -11.04 -5.76
C HIS A 112 -2.39 -11.64 -4.38
N VAL A 113 -1.72 -10.91 -3.48
CA VAL A 113 -1.58 -11.35 -2.09
C VAL A 113 -2.97 -11.42 -1.45
N PRO A 114 -3.35 -12.57 -0.85
CA PRO A 114 -4.64 -12.71 -0.21
C PRO A 114 -4.69 -11.94 1.11
N LEU A 115 -5.67 -11.06 1.23
CA LEU A 115 -6.05 -10.41 2.48
C LEU A 115 -6.96 -11.32 3.31
N THR A 116 -7.84 -12.04 2.62
CA THR A 116 -8.65 -13.15 3.14
C THR A 116 -8.59 -14.32 2.18
N ARG A 117 -9.27 -15.43 2.46
CA ARG A 117 -9.35 -16.57 1.52
C ARG A 117 -10.11 -16.27 0.22
N THR A 118 -10.91 -15.19 0.18
CA THR A 118 -11.74 -14.80 -0.96
C THR A 118 -11.55 -13.37 -1.44
N TRP A 119 -10.65 -12.61 -0.79
CA TRP A 119 -10.38 -11.20 -1.11
C TRP A 119 -8.89 -10.96 -1.16
N SER A 120 -8.40 -10.54 -2.31
CA SER A 120 -6.99 -10.24 -2.55
C SER A 120 -6.70 -8.75 -2.48
N GLN A 121 -5.42 -8.37 -2.51
CA GLN A 121 -5.01 -6.98 -2.51
C GLN A 121 -5.56 -6.22 -3.73
N ILE A 122 -5.63 -6.86 -4.91
CA ILE A 122 -6.17 -6.20 -6.12
C ILE A 122 -7.68 -5.97 -6.03
N ASP A 123 -8.42 -6.83 -5.33
CA ASP A 123 -9.85 -6.60 -5.06
C ASP A 123 -10.03 -5.36 -4.18
N GLN A 124 -9.15 -5.17 -3.19
CA GLN A 124 -9.13 -3.99 -2.35
C GLN A 124 -8.75 -2.73 -3.13
N LEU A 125 -7.78 -2.79 -4.04
CA LEU A 125 -7.42 -1.68 -4.92
C LEU A 125 -8.60 -1.27 -5.81
N GLN A 126 -9.29 -2.24 -6.39
CA GLN A 126 -10.48 -1.99 -7.20
C GLN A 126 -11.62 -1.35 -6.37
N HIS A 127 -11.82 -1.82 -5.13
CA HIS A 127 -12.80 -1.25 -4.21
C HIS A 127 -12.48 0.21 -3.86
N TRP A 128 -11.22 0.55 -3.60
CA TRP A 128 -10.81 1.94 -3.32
C TRP A 128 -10.92 2.85 -4.55
N ASN A 129 -10.79 2.29 -5.75
CA ASN A 129 -10.86 3.03 -7.01
C ASN A 129 -9.94 4.27 -7.06
N LEU A 130 -8.73 4.14 -6.50
CA LEU A 130 -7.71 5.17 -6.50
C LEU A 130 -6.63 4.88 -7.55
N PRO A 131 -5.97 5.90 -8.10
CA PRO A 131 -4.81 5.70 -8.96
C PRO A 131 -3.66 5.06 -8.18
N VAL A 132 -2.90 4.19 -8.86
CA VAL A 132 -1.77 3.47 -8.25
C VAL A 132 -0.43 3.90 -8.83
N VAL A 133 0.59 3.84 -7.99
CA VAL A 133 2.01 3.82 -8.37
C VAL A 133 2.49 2.38 -8.17
N LEU A 134 2.92 1.72 -9.25
CA LEU A 134 3.41 0.35 -9.21
C LEU A 134 4.93 0.35 -9.02
N VAL A 135 5.39 -0.25 -7.94
CA VAL A 135 6.82 -0.44 -7.64
C VAL A 135 7.25 -1.83 -8.09
N CYS A 136 8.35 -1.91 -8.81
CA CYS A 136 8.91 -3.16 -9.30
C CYS A 136 10.42 -3.24 -9.05
N ARG A 137 10.98 -4.44 -9.10
CA ARG A 137 12.45 -4.63 -9.02
C ARG A 137 13.10 -4.13 -10.31
N SER A 138 14.40 -3.77 -10.24
CA SER A 138 15.20 -3.45 -11.43
C SER A 138 15.93 -4.67 -12.03
N GLY A 139 15.94 -5.81 -11.32
CA GLY A 139 16.71 -7.01 -11.71
C GLY A 139 16.06 -7.88 -12.79
N LEU A 140 16.76 -8.94 -13.18
CA LEU A 140 16.27 -9.93 -14.16
C LEU A 140 14.94 -10.55 -13.71
N GLY A 141 14.00 -10.67 -14.65
CA GLY A 141 12.63 -11.15 -14.40
C GLY A 141 11.62 -10.00 -14.18
N THR A 142 12.08 -8.77 -13.99
CA THR A 142 11.19 -7.63 -13.72
C THR A 142 10.18 -7.39 -14.84
N LEU A 143 10.59 -7.54 -16.11
CA LEU A 143 9.68 -7.33 -17.25
C LEU A 143 8.47 -8.25 -17.17
N ASN A 144 8.67 -9.52 -16.89
CA ASN A 144 7.57 -10.49 -16.73
C ASN A 144 6.65 -10.08 -15.58
N HIS A 145 7.18 -9.86 -14.37
CA HIS A 145 6.36 -9.51 -13.21
C HIS A 145 5.66 -8.17 -13.37
N THR A 146 6.31 -7.20 -13.99
CA THR A 146 5.74 -5.88 -14.25
C THR A 146 4.61 -5.95 -15.26
N LEU A 147 4.79 -6.65 -16.39
CA LEU A 147 3.77 -6.79 -17.42
C LEU A 147 2.55 -7.54 -16.89
N LEU A 148 2.72 -8.65 -16.17
CA LEU A 148 1.63 -9.37 -15.52
C LEU A 148 0.87 -8.47 -14.53
N SER A 149 1.58 -7.65 -13.76
CA SER A 149 0.96 -6.73 -12.81
C SER A 149 0.18 -5.61 -13.53
N LEU A 150 0.72 -5.03 -14.59
CA LEU A 150 0.05 -4.01 -15.39
C LEU A 150 -1.21 -4.58 -16.08
N GLU A 151 -1.12 -5.80 -16.60
CA GLU A 151 -2.28 -6.49 -17.18
C GLU A 151 -3.37 -6.73 -16.15
N ALA A 152 -3.01 -7.19 -14.95
CA ALA A 152 -3.97 -7.40 -13.86
C ALA A 152 -4.66 -6.09 -13.45
N LEU A 153 -3.92 -4.99 -13.33
CA LEU A 153 -4.46 -3.66 -13.02
C LEU A 153 -5.39 -3.16 -14.11
N ALA A 154 -4.98 -3.30 -15.38
CA ALA A 154 -5.78 -2.88 -16.54
C ALA A 154 -7.10 -3.65 -16.62
N ASN A 155 -7.07 -4.98 -16.43
CA ASN A 155 -8.26 -5.84 -16.44
C ASN A 155 -9.27 -5.49 -15.33
N ARG A 156 -8.84 -4.83 -14.26
CA ARG A 156 -9.68 -4.32 -13.16
C ARG A 156 -10.05 -2.85 -13.32
N GLY A 157 -9.63 -2.18 -14.39
CA GLY A 157 -9.87 -0.76 -14.61
C GLY A 157 -9.15 0.16 -13.61
N ILE A 158 -8.08 -0.32 -12.96
CA ILE A 158 -7.33 0.44 -11.96
C ILE A 158 -6.31 1.35 -12.67
N PRO A 159 -6.41 2.68 -12.56
CA PRO A 159 -5.51 3.59 -13.26
C PRO A 159 -4.10 3.58 -12.68
N VAL A 160 -3.10 3.34 -13.53
CA VAL A 160 -1.68 3.40 -13.15
C VAL A 160 -1.14 4.80 -13.45
N ARG A 161 -0.69 5.51 -12.42
CA ARG A 161 -0.09 6.86 -12.50
C ARG A 161 1.40 6.83 -12.78
N GLY A 162 2.07 5.78 -12.37
CA GLY A 162 3.50 5.67 -12.54
C GLY A 162 3.99 4.24 -12.28
N LEU A 163 5.16 3.95 -12.86
CA LEU A 163 5.94 2.75 -12.64
C LEU A 163 7.30 3.16 -12.10
N ILE A 164 7.69 2.62 -10.95
CA ILE A 164 8.96 2.96 -10.31
C ILE A 164 9.80 1.69 -10.13
N PRO A 165 10.86 1.51 -10.95
CA PRO A 165 11.84 0.48 -10.70
C PRO A 165 12.71 0.86 -9.50
N HIS A 166 12.96 -0.10 -8.59
CA HIS A 166 13.76 0.08 -7.40
C HIS A 166 14.66 -1.15 -7.17
N GLY A 167 15.91 -0.92 -6.74
CA GLY A 167 16.92 -1.97 -6.47
C GLY A 167 18.21 -1.76 -7.19
#